data_f2e4619813ddd8270b947e9c522cb8dd
#
_entry.id   f2e4619813ddd8270b947e9c522cb8dd
#
_cell.length_a   1.000
_cell.length_b   1.000
_cell.length_c   1.000
_cell.angle_alpha   90.00
_cell.angle_beta   90.00
_cell.angle_gamma   90.00
#
_symmetry.space_group_name_H-M   'P 1'
#
loop_
_entity.id
_entity.type
_entity.pdbx_description
1 polymer ?
#
loop_
_entity_poly.entity_id
_entity_poly.type
_entity_poly.pdbx_seq_one_letter_code
_entity_poly.pdbx_strand_id
1 'polypeptide(L)'
;MLLLIFILAMFSVVPFIGQLVAWLCVGMAGVVVLRRILARDLDGVLHRRWQEQMGKWIFSTWPGLARNLRLEVRDLKGNPLVSGAGHPQWDGWTCVLPIAMPPGLAREDLVAATGRIAQAFNAVRVAVVGERLDSLALRIDYVDVLAHPFVFPLGGTWDGKSVLMGFAHGGDDWRLPIGPHTLVAGASGSGKASLVWGLLLGLVQPIHSGLVEVWGVDRKGGMELAMGRGLLTRFADDAQRSVALLEDAVAQMQTRARQLAGVTRQHVASADSPAVIVLIDELAALTSYETDRDLLRRANAAIATLASQGRAVGFVLFACLQDPRKETLPARGLFTQTVGLRLRDRLETAMVLGGGAVAAGALCHEIPASTPGVAYVLPEIGPPVRVRAAFAEDEQITEASRTYAAPNPRPVEVLEKQNDRPRRPRGSRTKSEGEES
;
A
#
# COMPACT_ATOMS: atom_id res chain seq x y z
N MET A 1 -4.91 78.89 -9.56
CA MET A 1 -5.13 78.80 -8.12
C MET A 1 -6.06 77.62 -7.74
N LEU A 2 -7.23 77.49 -8.38
CA LEU A 2 -8.16 76.38 -8.11
C LEU A 2 -7.63 75.00 -8.46
N LEU A 3 -6.88 74.80 -9.54
CA LEU A 3 -6.27 73.57 -9.96
C LEU A 3 -5.21 73.07 -8.95
N LEU A 4 -4.41 74.00 -8.37
CA LEU A 4 -3.40 73.71 -7.40
C LEU A 4 -4.02 73.26 -6.05
N ILE A 5 -5.15 73.85 -5.64
CA ILE A 5 -5.91 73.47 -4.45
C ILE A 5 -6.53 72.09 -4.64
N PHE A 6 -7.02 71.78 -5.85
CA PHE A 6 -7.57 70.46 -6.17
C PHE A 6 -6.50 69.35 -6.15
N ILE A 7 -5.32 69.64 -6.70
CA ILE A 7 -4.16 68.71 -6.67
C ILE A 7 -3.68 68.49 -5.23
N LEU A 8 -3.55 69.54 -4.40
CA LEU A 8 -3.17 69.42 -3.02
C LEU A 8 -4.23 68.69 -2.19
N ALA A 9 -5.50 68.87 -2.44
CA ALA A 9 -6.56 68.12 -1.80
C ALA A 9 -6.55 66.64 -2.21
N MET A 10 -6.27 66.30 -3.48
CA MET A 10 -6.08 64.94 -3.93
C MET A 10 -4.89 64.27 -3.25
N PHE A 11 -3.73 65.00 -3.11
CA PHE A 11 -2.56 64.41 -2.43
C PHE A 11 -2.73 64.18 -0.92
N SER A 12 -3.65 64.91 -0.27
CA SER A 12 -3.94 64.70 1.15
C SER A 12 -5.01 63.57 1.37
N VAL A 13 -5.89 63.32 0.42
CA VAL A 13 -6.97 62.32 0.51
C VAL A 13 -6.48 60.91 0.10
N VAL A 14 -5.57 60.81 -0.87
CA VAL A 14 -5.05 59.53 -1.36
C VAL A 14 -4.39 58.69 -0.26
N PRO A 15 -3.48 59.22 0.60
CA PRO A 15 -2.92 58.43 1.67
C PRO A 15 -3.95 58.06 2.74
N PHE A 16 -4.97 58.91 3.00
CA PHE A 16 -6.05 58.59 3.91
C PHE A 16 -6.95 57.46 3.40
N ILE A 17 -7.31 57.49 2.11
CA ILE A 17 -8.05 56.38 1.47
C ILE A 17 -7.24 55.11 1.49
N GLY A 18 -5.93 55.15 1.19
CA GLY A 18 -5.04 54.00 1.27
C GLY A 18 -4.99 53.36 2.67
N GLN A 19 -4.90 54.21 3.71
CA GLN A 19 -4.95 53.72 5.11
C GLN A 19 -6.33 53.14 5.45
N LEU A 20 -7.41 53.75 5.03
CA LEU A 20 -8.76 53.26 5.24
C LEU A 20 -8.98 51.87 4.60
N VAL A 21 -8.53 51.72 3.34
CA VAL A 21 -8.58 50.43 2.64
C VAL A 21 -7.72 49.37 3.35
N ALA A 22 -6.52 49.74 3.79
CA ALA A 22 -5.66 48.81 4.56
C ALA A 22 -6.33 48.35 5.86
N TRP A 23 -6.95 49.27 6.62
CA TRP A 23 -7.70 48.92 7.82
C TRP A 23 -8.93 48.04 7.58
N LEU A 24 -9.65 48.30 6.45
CA LEU A 24 -10.77 47.48 6.02
C LEU A 24 -10.30 46.06 5.64
N CYS A 25 -9.17 45.92 4.94
CA CYS A 25 -8.58 44.61 4.60
C CYS A 25 -8.15 43.85 5.85
N VAL A 26 -7.49 44.52 6.81
CA VAL A 26 -7.11 43.93 8.10
C VAL A 26 -8.35 43.53 8.89
N GLY A 27 -9.38 44.37 8.95
CA GLY A 27 -10.66 44.04 9.57
C GLY A 27 -11.35 42.85 8.94
N MET A 28 -11.42 42.78 7.61
CA MET A 28 -11.97 41.63 6.89
C MET A 28 -11.17 40.35 7.13
N ALA A 29 -9.85 40.44 7.08
CA ALA A 29 -9.00 39.29 7.40
C ALA A 29 -9.20 38.81 8.83
N GLY A 30 -9.33 39.75 9.79
CA GLY A 30 -9.65 39.44 11.17
C GLY A 30 -11.02 38.76 11.34
N VAL A 31 -12.04 39.22 10.63
CA VAL A 31 -13.37 38.57 10.62
C VAL A 31 -13.33 37.18 10.01
N VAL A 32 -12.56 36.96 8.94
CA VAL A 32 -12.39 35.63 8.31
C VAL A 32 -11.66 34.66 9.27
N VAL A 33 -10.59 35.13 9.93
CA VAL A 33 -9.87 34.34 10.93
C VAL A 33 -10.77 34.02 12.13
N LEU A 34 -11.48 35.02 12.65
CA LEU A 34 -12.42 34.84 13.77
C LEU A 34 -13.57 33.87 13.41
N ARG A 35 -14.15 34.00 12.21
CA ARG A 35 -15.13 33.02 11.69
C ARG A 35 -14.57 31.60 11.62
N ARG A 36 -13.31 31.43 11.15
CA ARG A 36 -12.67 30.11 11.09
C ARG A 36 -12.41 29.52 12.48
N ILE A 37 -12.01 30.36 13.45
CA ILE A 37 -11.80 29.92 14.85
C ILE A 37 -13.13 29.54 15.49
N LEU A 38 -14.14 30.42 15.42
CA LEU A 38 -15.47 30.17 15.97
C LEU A 38 -16.16 28.96 15.31
N ALA A 39 -15.98 28.77 13.98
CA ALA A 39 -16.51 27.59 13.29
C ALA A 39 -15.84 26.30 13.80
N ARG A 40 -14.52 26.29 13.98
CA ARG A 40 -13.82 25.13 14.54
C ARG A 40 -14.27 24.78 15.95
N ASP A 41 -14.47 25.77 16.81
CA ASP A 41 -14.94 25.55 18.19
C ASP A 41 -16.40 25.08 18.20
N LEU A 42 -17.26 25.65 17.38
CA LEU A 42 -18.66 25.22 17.21
C LEU A 42 -18.74 23.81 16.62
N ASP A 43 -17.94 23.48 15.62
CA ASP A 43 -17.89 22.14 15.01
C ASP A 43 -17.44 21.11 16.05
N GLY A 44 -16.45 21.43 16.87
CA GLY A 44 -15.99 20.55 17.95
C GLY A 44 -17.04 20.33 19.04
N VAL A 45 -17.83 21.36 19.40
CA VAL A 45 -18.92 21.24 20.37
C VAL A 45 -20.09 20.44 19.79
N LEU A 46 -20.46 20.73 18.54
CA LEU A 46 -21.55 20.01 17.85
C LEU A 46 -21.19 18.55 17.65
N HIS A 47 -19.95 18.26 17.28
CA HIS A 47 -19.45 16.91 17.11
C HIS A 47 -19.50 16.12 18.43
N ARG A 48 -19.03 16.69 19.54
CA ARG A 48 -19.11 16.05 20.86
C ARG A 48 -20.56 15.78 21.31
N ARG A 49 -21.47 16.73 21.11
CA ARG A 49 -22.90 16.53 21.39
C ARG A 49 -23.50 15.41 20.54
N TRP A 50 -23.13 15.36 19.27
CA TRP A 50 -23.55 14.28 18.37
C TRP A 50 -23.03 12.93 18.87
N GLN A 51 -21.74 12.83 19.24
CA GLN A 51 -21.14 11.61 19.80
C GLN A 51 -21.90 11.15 21.05
N GLU A 52 -22.20 12.06 21.98
CA GLU A 52 -22.96 11.73 23.20
C GLU A 52 -24.37 11.22 22.90
N GLN A 53 -25.09 11.87 21.99
CA GLN A 53 -26.44 11.46 21.61
C GLN A 53 -26.43 10.11 20.87
N MET A 54 -25.52 9.98 19.91
CA MET A 54 -25.36 8.76 19.14
C MET A 54 -24.92 7.59 20.03
N GLY A 55 -23.98 7.82 20.95
CA GLY A 55 -23.54 6.82 21.92
C GLY A 55 -24.67 6.31 22.80
N LYS A 56 -25.49 7.22 23.34
CA LYS A 56 -26.69 6.87 24.13
C LYS A 56 -27.68 6.07 23.28
N TRP A 57 -27.91 6.47 22.04
CA TRP A 57 -28.82 5.78 21.14
C TRP A 57 -28.31 4.37 20.77
N ILE A 58 -27.05 4.22 20.41
CA ILE A 58 -26.41 2.91 20.13
C ILE A 58 -26.57 1.99 21.35
N PHE A 59 -26.18 2.47 22.54
CA PHE A 59 -26.23 1.70 23.77
C PHE A 59 -27.67 1.25 24.13
N SER A 60 -28.64 2.15 24.02
CA SER A 60 -30.04 1.83 24.31
C SER A 60 -30.69 0.92 23.25
N THR A 61 -30.26 1.01 22.00
CA THR A 61 -30.84 0.23 20.88
C THR A 61 -30.23 -1.17 20.81
N TRP A 62 -29.00 -1.35 21.28
CA TRP A 62 -28.24 -2.60 21.15
C TRP A 62 -29.00 -3.84 21.61
N PRO A 63 -29.65 -3.93 22.79
CA PRO A 63 -30.29 -5.15 23.24
C PRO A 63 -31.42 -5.62 22.31
N GLY A 64 -32.17 -4.67 21.74
CA GLY A 64 -33.22 -4.95 20.74
C GLY A 64 -32.61 -5.42 19.41
N LEU A 65 -31.59 -4.74 18.95
CA LEU A 65 -30.87 -5.08 17.71
C LEU A 65 -30.21 -6.46 17.82
N ALA A 66 -29.53 -6.75 18.93
CA ALA A 66 -28.86 -8.03 19.16
C ALA A 66 -29.85 -9.21 19.09
N ARG A 67 -31.07 -9.08 19.65
CA ARG A 67 -32.12 -10.08 19.49
C ARG A 67 -32.54 -10.28 18.03
N ASN A 68 -32.79 -9.17 17.32
CA ASN A 68 -33.20 -9.21 15.91
C ASN A 68 -32.11 -9.83 15.02
N LEU A 69 -30.85 -9.69 15.41
CA LEU A 69 -29.69 -10.27 14.71
C LEU A 69 -29.40 -11.72 15.13
N ARG A 70 -30.18 -12.28 16.07
CA ARG A 70 -29.98 -13.61 16.67
C ARG A 70 -28.63 -13.73 17.42
N LEU A 71 -28.17 -12.63 18.01
CA LEU A 71 -27.01 -12.61 18.90
C LEU A 71 -27.44 -12.87 20.34
N GLU A 72 -28.23 -13.95 20.51
CA GLU A 72 -28.74 -14.44 21.79
C GLU A 72 -28.70 -15.96 21.84
N VAL A 73 -28.57 -16.50 23.03
CA VAL A 73 -28.70 -17.93 23.34
C VAL A 73 -29.68 -18.11 24.48
N ARG A 74 -30.18 -19.33 24.70
CA ARG A 74 -31.01 -19.64 25.88
C ARG A 74 -30.19 -20.37 26.94
N ASP A 75 -30.36 -19.96 28.20
CA ASP A 75 -29.78 -20.67 29.33
C ASP A 75 -30.46 -22.02 29.56
N LEU A 76 -29.97 -22.79 30.53
CA LEU A 76 -30.52 -24.10 30.88
C LEU A 76 -31.97 -24.02 31.43
N LYS A 77 -32.45 -22.83 31.81
CA LYS A 77 -33.80 -22.56 32.26
C LYS A 77 -34.69 -22.00 31.16
N GLY A 78 -34.18 -21.82 29.95
CA GLY A 78 -34.89 -21.27 28.81
C GLY A 78 -34.91 -19.74 28.74
N ASN A 79 -34.22 -19.01 29.62
CA ASN A 79 -34.16 -17.55 29.59
C ASN A 79 -33.19 -17.08 28.48
N PRO A 80 -33.52 -15.99 27.74
CA PRO A 80 -32.65 -15.45 26.72
C PRO A 80 -31.45 -14.74 27.35
N LEU A 81 -30.25 -15.15 26.93
CA LEU A 81 -28.99 -14.47 27.20
C LEU A 81 -28.60 -13.69 25.94
N VAL A 82 -28.80 -12.38 25.95
CA VAL A 82 -28.56 -11.50 24.80
C VAL A 82 -27.13 -10.94 24.88
N SER A 83 -26.48 -10.76 23.73
CA SER A 83 -25.20 -10.06 23.65
C SER A 83 -25.31 -8.67 24.26
N GLY A 84 -24.43 -8.39 25.24
CA GLY A 84 -24.34 -7.09 25.94
C GLY A 84 -23.45 -6.10 25.21
N ALA A 85 -23.69 -4.80 25.44
CA ALA A 85 -22.77 -3.76 25.00
C ALA A 85 -22.22 -2.98 26.19
N GLY A 86 -20.95 -2.62 26.15
CA GLY A 86 -20.32 -1.67 27.05
C GLY A 86 -20.57 -0.22 26.65
N HIS A 87 -19.96 0.71 27.37
CA HIS A 87 -20.07 2.13 27.02
C HIS A 87 -19.34 2.44 25.71
N PRO A 88 -19.99 3.15 24.74
CA PRO A 88 -19.36 3.61 23.52
C PRO A 88 -18.16 4.53 23.80
N GLN A 89 -17.06 4.27 23.13
CA GLN A 89 -15.87 5.11 23.16
C GLN A 89 -15.70 5.75 21.78
N TRP A 90 -15.28 7.00 21.71
CA TRP A 90 -15.19 7.74 20.45
C TRP A 90 -13.75 8.12 20.13
N ASP A 91 -13.37 7.88 18.89
CA ASP A 91 -12.16 8.39 18.26
C ASP A 91 -12.57 9.05 16.95
N GLY A 92 -12.62 10.40 16.94
CA GLY A 92 -13.17 11.16 15.83
C GLY A 92 -14.58 10.69 15.43
N TRP A 93 -14.76 10.25 14.19
CA TRP A 93 -16.02 9.73 13.63
C TRP A 93 -16.19 8.22 13.78
N THR A 94 -15.35 7.59 14.56
CA THR A 94 -15.40 6.15 14.86
C THR A 94 -15.91 5.93 16.29
N CYS A 95 -16.91 5.07 16.42
CA CYS A 95 -17.37 4.56 17.72
C CYS A 95 -16.80 3.16 17.94
N VAL A 96 -16.15 2.94 19.07
CA VAL A 96 -15.74 1.61 19.54
C VAL A 96 -16.73 1.19 20.64
N LEU A 97 -17.53 0.17 20.36
CA LEU A 97 -18.54 -0.39 21.23
C LEU A 97 -18.06 -1.74 21.76
N PRO A 98 -17.64 -1.86 23.03
CA PRO A 98 -17.29 -3.15 23.63
C PRO A 98 -18.49 -4.09 23.60
N ILE A 99 -18.29 -5.36 23.26
CA ILE A 99 -19.35 -6.38 23.14
C ILE A 99 -19.07 -7.56 24.06
N ALA A 100 -20.02 -7.87 24.91
CA ALA A 100 -20.00 -9.08 25.73
C ALA A 100 -20.84 -10.17 25.03
N MET A 101 -20.19 -11.24 24.60
CA MET A 101 -20.86 -12.36 23.95
C MET A 101 -21.29 -13.40 25.00
N PRO A 102 -22.54 -13.86 24.98
CA PRO A 102 -22.96 -14.95 25.87
C PRO A 102 -22.31 -16.29 25.44
N PRO A 103 -22.13 -17.22 26.39
CA PRO A 103 -21.63 -18.56 26.09
C PRO A 103 -22.49 -19.25 25.02
N GLY A 104 -21.85 -19.80 24.00
CA GLY A 104 -22.52 -20.47 22.88
C GLY A 104 -22.56 -19.64 21.60
N LEU A 105 -22.19 -18.36 21.64
CA LEU A 105 -21.93 -17.55 20.45
C LEU A 105 -20.43 -17.40 20.22
N ALA A 106 -20.04 -17.37 18.98
CA ALA A 106 -18.67 -17.18 18.54
C ALA A 106 -18.46 -15.77 17.95
N ARG A 107 -17.20 -15.36 17.80
CA ARG A 107 -16.83 -14.11 17.14
C ARG A 107 -17.39 -14.04 15.71
N GLU A 108 -17.45 -15.16 15.02
CA GLU A 108 -17.93 -15.31 13.65
C GLU A 108 -19.42 -14.93 13.51
N ASP A 109 -20.23 -15.15 14.54
CA ASP A 109 -21.65 -14.75 14.55
C ASP A 109 -21.78 -13.23 14.52
N LEU A 110 -20.91 -12.53 15.29
CA LEU A 110 -20.85 -11.07 15.30
C LEU A 110 -20.31 -10.52 13.97
N VAL A 111 -19.28 -11.16 13.37
CA VAL A 111 -18.75 -10.79 12.05
C VAL A 111 -19.81 -10.93 10.97
N ALA A 112 -20.59 -12.01 10.97
CA ALA A 112 -21.67 -12.23 10.01
C ALA A 112 -22.82 -11.19 10.13
N ALA A 113 -22.96 -10.55 11.29
CA ALA A 113 -23.96 -9.52 11.54
C ALA A 113 -23.51 -8.09 11.17
N THR A 114 -22.22 -7.84 10.91
CA THR A 114 -21.66 -6.48 10.75
C THR A 114 -22.36 -5.63 9.69
N GLY A 115 -22.69 -6.19 8.53
CA GLY A 115 -23.42 -5.45 7.48
C GLY A 115 -24.81 -4.98 7.94
N ARG A 116 -25.55 -5.84 8.66
CA ARG A 116 -26.87 -5.48 9.21
C ARG A 116 -26.77 -4.47 10.36
N ILE A 117 -25.71 -4.56 11.16
CA ILE A 117 -25.42 -3.57 12.21
C ILE A 117 -25.09 -2.21 11.60
N ALA A 118 -24.28 -2.18 10.53
CA ALA A 118 -23.95 -0.96 9.80
C ALA A 118 -25.22 -0.27 9.27
N GLN A 119 -26.12 -1.04 8.66
CA GLN A 119 -27.41 -0.51 8.19
C GLN A 119 -28.27 0.01 9.35
N ALA A 120 -28.37 -0.74 10.47
CA ALA A 120 -29.18 -0.34 11.62
C ALA A 120 -28.68 0.94 12.28
N PHE A 121 -27.38 1.15 12.34
CA PHE A 121 -26.77 2.34 12.93
C PHE A 121 -26.49 3.45 11.92
N ASN A 122 -26.89 3.29 10.65
CA ASN A 122 -26.59 4.21 9.55
C ASN A 122 -25.09 4.56 9.48
N ALA A 123 -24.25 3.55 9.71
CA ALA A 123 -22.81 3.66 9.66
C ALA A 123 -22.27 3.30 8.27
N VAL A 124 -21.19 3.93 7.87
CA VAL A 124 -20.51 3.61 6.60
C VAL A 124 -19.91 2.21 6.65
N ARG A 125 -19.44 1.82 7.86
CA ARG A 125 -18.80 0.53 8.06
C ARG A 125 -18.89 0.08 9.52
N VAL A 126 -18.99 -1.25 9.71
CA VAL A 126 -18.81 -1.88 11.01
C VAL A 126 -17.81 -3.02 10.87
N ALA A 127 -16.88 -3.11 11.81
CA ALA A 127 -15.90 -4.20 11.88
C ALA A 127 -15.83 -4.74 13.32
N VAL A 128 -15.57 -6.04 13.46
CA VAL A 128 -15.30 -6.66 14.75
C VAL A 128 -13.81 -6.56 15.04
N VAL A 129 -13.45 -5.96 16.17
CA VAL A 129 -12.07 -5.87 16.66
C VAL A 129 -11.92 -6.71 17.94
N GLY A 130 -10.70 -7.17 18.22
CA GLY A 130 -10.41 -8.11 19.30
C GLY A 130 -10.46 -9.57 18.82
N GLU A 131 -9.60 -10.37 19.42
CA GLU A 131 -9.47 -11.80 19.07
C GLU A 131 -10.16 -12.70 20.09
N ARG A 132 -10.16 -12.29 21.34
CA ARG A 132 -10.73 -13.05 22.46
C ARG A 132 -12.15 -12.55 22.76
N LEU A 133 -13.03 -13.45 23.18
CA LEU A 133 -14.42 -13.13 23.49
C LEU A 133 -14.59 -12.10 24.62
N ASP A 134 -13.61 -11.98 25.50
CA ASP A 134 -13.56 -10.99 26.59
C ASP A 134 -13.07 -9.60 26.16
N SER A 135 -12.54 -9.46 24.95
CA SER A 135 -12.00 -8.23 24.38
C SER A 135 -12.64 -7.83 23.06
N LEU A 136 -13.80 -8.41 22.72
CA LEU A 136 -14.49 -8.06 21.49
C LEU A 136 -15.10 -6.66 21.57
N ALA A 137 -14.99 -5.92 20.47
CA ALA A 137 -15.69 -4.68 20.27
C ALA A 137 -16.14 -4.53 18.81
N LEU A 138 -17.20 -3.76 18.59
CA LEU A 138 -17.56 -3.25 17.27
C LEU A 138 -16.90 -1.89 17.06
N ARG A 139 -16.15 -1.78 15.98
CA ARG A 139 -15.70 -0.52 15.43
C ARG A 139 -16.75 -0.06 14.42
N ILE A 140 -17.41 1.05 14.69
CA ILE A 140 -18.50 1.63 13.90
C ILE A 140 -18.00 2.94 13.30
N ASP A 141 -17.73 2.97 12.01
CA ASP A 141 -17.20 4.13 11.29
C ASP A 141 -18.35 4.90 10.63
N TYR A 142 -18.55 6.17 10.99
CA TYR A 142 -19.57 7.07 10.41
C TYR A 142 -19.05 7.89 9.24
N VAL A 143 -17.74 8.05 9.12
CA VAL A 143 -17.06 8.67 7.99
C VAL A 143 -15.94 7.75 7.52
N ASP A 144 -15.88 7.50 6.22
CA ASP A 144 -14.74 6.79 5.65
C ASP A 144 -13.63 7.80 5.30
N VAL A 145 -12.66 7.95 6.19
CA VAL A 145 -11.49 8.83 5.99
C VAL A 145 -10.67 8.45 4.77
N LEU A 146 -10.83 7.20 4.30
CA LEU A 146 -10.15 6.71 3.10
C LEU A 146 -10.95 6.91 1.82
N ALA A 147 -12.14 7.54 1.85
CA ALA A 147 -12.97 7.77 0.67
C ALA A 147 -12.32 8.74 -0.33
N HIS A 148 -11.56 9.72 0.17
CA HIS A 148 -10.97 10.76 -0.66
C HIS A 148 -9.48 10.48 -0.90
N PRO A 149 -8.98 10.66 -2.15
CA PRO A 149 -7.55 10.59 -2.43
C PRO A 149 -6.83 11.76 -1.76
N PHE A 150 -5.58 11.57 -1.45
CA PHE A 150 -4.65 12.62 -1.01
C PHE A 150 -3.34 12.47 -1.74
N VAL A 151 -2.67 13.61 -1.99
CA VAL A 151 -1.45 13.68 -2.79
C VAL A 151 -0.26 13.28 -1.92
N PHE A 152 0.71 12.60 -2.52
CA PHE A 152 1.92 12.17 -1.83
C PHE A 152 2.74 13.40 -1.37
N PRO A 153 3.27 13.43 -0.14
CA PRO A 153 4.14 14.52 0.32
C PRO A 153 5.47 14.51 -0.45
N LEU A 154 5.94 15.69 -0.83
CA LEU A 154 7.23 15.85 -1.52
C LEU A 154 8.41 15.70 -0.56
N GLY A 155 9.57 15.29 -1.12
CA GLY A 155 10.86 15.32 -0.40
C GLY A 155 11.26 14.03 0.32
N GLY A 156 10.50 12.95 0.12
CA GLY A 156 10.76 11.66 0.74
C GLY A 156 10.20 11.53 2.16
N THR A 157 10.01 10.30 2.58
CA THR A 157 9.32 9.99 3.84
C THR A 157 9.99 8.87 4.63
N TRP A 158 11.18 8.45 4.20
CA TRP A 158 11.90 7.36 4.84
C TRP A 158 12.47 7.77 6.20
N ASP A 159 12.24 6.95 7.24
CA ASP A 159 12.72 7.14 8.60
C ASP A 159 13.90 6.22 8.99
N GLY A 160 14.51 5.57 8.02
CA GLY A 160 15.58 4.58 8.23
C GLY A 160 15.08 3.13 8.27
N LYS A 161 13.77 2.90 8.41
CA LYS A 161 13.17 1.56 8.53
C LYS A 161 11.91 1.40 7.69
N SER A 162 11.15 2.46 7.51
CA SER A 162 9.85 2.44 6.84
C SER A 162 9.62 3.68 5.99
N VAL A 163 8.68 3.59 5.07
CA VAL A 163 8.23 4.68 4.20
C VAL A 163 6.77 4.99 4.50
N LEU A 164 6.42 6.28 4.63
CA LEU A 164 5.03 6.70 4.70
C LEU A 164 4.39 6.45 3.33
N MET A 165 3.38 5.60 3.30
CA MET A 165 2.66 5.23 2.08
C MET A 165 1.30 5.92 1.97
N GLY A 166 0.74 6.34 3.10
CA GLY A 166 -0.60 6.85 3.15
C GLY A 166 -1.19 6.90 4.54
N PHE A 167 -2.51 6.70 4.64
CA PHE A 167 -3.22 6.68 5.91
C PHE A 167 -3.94 5.35 6.16
N ALA A 168 -4.01 4.98 7.43
CA ALA A 168 -4.87 3.91 7.92
C ALA A 168 -6.30 4.43 8.14
N HIS A 169 -7.25 3.52 8.24
CA HIS A 169 -8.67 3.84 8.45
C HIS A 169 -8.96 4.61 9.74
N GLY A 170 -8.04 4.64 10.71
CA GLY A 170 -8.11 5.48 11.90
C GLY A 170 -7.67 6.92 11.71
N GLY A 171 -7.12 7.25 10.53
CA GLY A 171 -6.51 8.54 10.27
C GLY A 171 -5.02 8.60 10.60
N ASP A 172 -4.48 7.52 11.16
CA ASP A 172 -3.06 7.41 11.46
C ASP A 172 -2.23 7.20 10.19
N ASP A 173 -0.97 7.60 10.23
CA ASP A 173 0.00 7.34 9.18
C ASP A 173 0.14 5.84 8.92
N TRP A 174 -0.01 5.44 7.65
CA TRP A 174 0.35 4.11 7.22
C TRP A 174 1.78 4.11 6.70
N ARG A 175 2.66 3.46 7.42
CA ARG A 175 4.07 3.30 7.05
C ARG A 175 4.35 1.84 6.65
N LEU A 176 5.03 1.66 5.51
CA LEU A 176 5.44 0.36 5.00
C LEU A 176 6.88 0.06 5.45
N PRO A 177 7.12 -0.98 6.26
CA PRO A 177 8.47 -1.42 6.60
C PRO A 177 9.27 -1.84 5.37
N ILE A 178 10.51 -1.39 5.25
CA ILE A 178 11.46 -1.78 4.21
C ILE A 178 12.41 -2.82 4.80
N GLY A 179 12.22 -4.06 4.46
CA GLY A 179 12.96 -5.22 4.97
C GLY A 179 12.21 -6.50 4.71
N PRO A 180 10.94 -6.61 5.07
CA PRO A 180 10.10 -7.72 4.62
C PRO A 180 9.93 -7.72 3.10
N HIS A 181 9.91 -8.91 2.47
CA HIS A 181 9.47 -9.02 1.08
C HIS A 181 8.00 -8.69 0.99
N THR A 182 7.63 -7.78 0.09
CA THR A 182 6.28 -7.25 -0.04
C THR A 182 5.62 -7.74 -1.32
N LEU A 183 4.43 -8.33 -1.20
CA LEU A 183 3.56 -8.65 -2.32
C LEU A 183 2.38 -7.68 -2.35
N VAL A 184 2.17 -7.04 -3.49
CA VAL A 184 1.01 -6.18 -3.75
C VAL A 184 0.11 -6.87 -4.77
N ALA A 185 -1.10 -7.22 -4.39
CA ALA A 185 -2.05 -7.83 -5.31
C ALA A 185 -3.31 -6.97 -5.48
N GLY A 186 -3.81 -6.90 -6.72
CA GLY A 186 -5.03 -6.16 -7.01
C GLY A 186 -5.39 -6.14 -8.49
N ALA A 187 -6.67 -6.07 -8.79
CA ALA A 187 -7.20 -5.99 -10.14
C ALA A 187 -6.69 -4.75 -10.90
N SER A 188 -6.89 -4.71 -12.21
CA SER A 188 -6.60 -3.53 -13.02
C SER A 188 -7.39 -2.31 -12.50
N GLY A 189 -6.77 -1.14 -12.47
CA GLY A 189 -7.38 0.10 -11.94
C GLY A 189 -7.61 0.11 -10.42
N SER A 190 -7.03 -0.82 -9.66
CA SER A 190 -7.16 -0.85 -8.19
C SER A 190 -6.22 0.12 -7.46
N GLY A 191 -5.26 0.74 -8.15
CA GLY A 191 -4.30 1.69 -7.58
C GLY A 191 -2.94 1.07 -7.23
N LYS A 192 -2.50 -0.01 -7.91
CA LYS A 192 -1.15 -0.56 -7.74
C LYS A 192 -0.04 0.46 -7.97
N ALA A 193 -0.19 1.31 -9.00
CA ALA A 193 0.75 2.38 -9.31
C ALA A 193 0.98 3.32 -8.12
N SER A 194 -0.07 3.65 -7.33
CA SER A 194 0.09 4.48 -6.13
C SER A 194 1.02 3.85 -5.08
N LEU A 195 1.05 2.51 -4.99
CA LEU A 195 1.95 1.80 -4.07
C LEU A 195 3.38 1.78 -4.59
N VAL A 196 3.56 1.56 -5.88
CA VAL A 196 4.88 1.60 -6.54
C VAL A 196 5.49 2.98 -6.41
N TRP A 197 4.74 4.03 -6.79
CA TRP A 197 5.22 5.40 -6.73
C TRP A 197 5.34 5.92 -5.29
N GLY A 198 4.45 5.52 -4.39
CA GLY A 198 4.57 5.81 -2.97
C GLY A 198 5.87 5.28 -2.37
N LEU A 199 6.27 4.06 -2.73
CA LEU A 199 7.55 3.49 -2.34
C LEU A 199 8.72 4.29 -2.91
N LEU A 200 8.74 4.54 -4.23
CA LEU A 200 9.83 5.24 -4.90
C LEU A 200 9.97 6.68 -4.42
N LEU A 201 8.89 7.44 -4.36
CA LEU A 201 8.88 8.82 -3.89
C LEU A 201 9.22 8.93 -2.40
N GLY A 202 8.81 7.94 -1.61
CA GLY A 202 9.21 7.86 -0.20
C GLY A 202 10.69 7.63 0.01
N LEU A 203 11.36 6.96 -0.94
CA LEU A 203 12.76 6.58 -0.90
C LEU A 203 13.69 7.53 -1.67
N VAL A 204 13.22 8.68 -2.17
CA VAL A 204 14.05 9.57 -3.02
C VAL A 204 15.38 9.99 -2.34
N GLN A 205 15.36 10.30 -1.05
CA GLN A 205 16.57 10.69 -0.32
C GLN A 205 17.59 9.54 -0.21
N PRO A 206 17.24 8.33 0.28
CA PRO A 206 18.19 7.24 0.36
C PRO A 206 18.60 6.70 -1.03
N ILE A 207 17.78 6.83 -2.08
CA ILE A 207 18.19 6.54 -3.45
C ILE A 207 19.26 7.53 -3.89
N HIS A 208 19.00 8.82 -3.75
CA HIS A 208 19.94 9.88 -4.18
C HIS A 208 21.28 9.83 -3.44
N SER A 209 21.25 9.49 -2.14
CA SER A 209 22.47 9.33 -1.33
C SER A 209 23.20 8.00 -1.55
N GLY A 210 22.66 7.08 -2.36
CA GLY A 210 23.24 5.77 -2.61
C GLY A 210 23.08 4.75 -1.46
N LEU A 211 22.25 5.04 -0.45
CA LEU A 211 21.94 4.09 0.63
C LEU A 211 20.99 2.98 0.18
N VAL A 212 20.17 3.27 -0.84
CA VAL A 212 19.21 2.33 -1.42
C VAL A 212 19.37 2.33 -2.93
N GLU A 213 19.47 1.15 -3.50
CA GLU A 213 19.37 0.92 -4.94
C GLU A 213 18.00 0.31 -5.26
N VAL A 214 17.34 0.82 -6.29
CA VAL A 214 16.12 0.20 -6.82
C VAL A 214 16.39 -0.39 -8.20
N TRP A 215 16.12 -1.68 -8.33
CA TRP A 215 16.25 -2.43 -9.57
C TRP A 215 14.87 -2.76 -10.10
N GLY A 216 14.45 -2.06 -11.13
CA GLY A 216 13.10 -2.13 -11.69
C GLY A 216 12.97 -3.17 -12.80
N VAL A 217 11.89 -3.95 -12.75
CA VAL A 217 11.46 -4.86 -13.81
C VAL A 217 10.04 -4.50 -14.23
N ASP A 218 9.87 -4.08 -15.49
CA ASP A 218 8.58 -3.73 -16.08
C ASP A 218 8.39 -4.40 -17.43
N ARG A 219 7.76 -5.57 -17.41
CA ARG A 219 7.51 -6.43 -18.58
C ARG A 219 6.42 -5.92 -19.53
N LYS A 220 5.82 -4.77 -19.24
CA LYS A 220 4.85 -4.10 -20.12
C LYS A 220 5.50 -3.05 -21.03
N GLY A 221 6.78 -3.25 -21.36
CA GLY A 221 7.53 -2.29 -22.18
C GLY A 221 7.92 -1.01 -21.45
N GLY A 222 7.99 -1.03 -20.14
CA GLY A 222 8.38 0.11 -19.32
C GLY A 222 7.27 1.12 -19.04
N MET A 223 6.02 0.84 -19.40
CA MET A 223 4.93 1.82 -19.32
C MET A 223 4.71 2.38 -17.90
N GLU A 224 4.90 1.55 -16.86
CA GLU A 224 4.70 1.97 -15.48
C GLU A 224 5.95 2.64 -14.88
N LEU A 225 7.15 2.10 -15.16
CA LEU A 225 8.37 2.54 -14.46
C LEU A 225 9.22 3.53 -15.26
N ALA A 226 9.03 3.67 -16.59
CA ALA A 226 9.87 4.53 -17.43
C ALA A 226 9.82 6.01 -17.04
N MET A 227 8.67 6.50 -16.55
CA MET A 227 8.50 7.89 -16.10
C MET A 227 9.47 8.25 -14.97
N GLY A 228 9.70 7.34 -14.03
CA GLY A 228 10.64 7.49 -12.92
C GLY A 228 12.00 6.84 -13.15
N ARG A 229 12.41 6.62 -14.39
CA ARG A 229 13.64 5.90 -14.76
C ARG A 229 14.89 6.40 -14.04
N GLY A 230 14.98 7.70 -13.75
CA GLY A 230 16.10 8.30 -13.02
C GLY A 230 16.23 7.81 -11.57
N LEU A 231 15.17 7.33 -10.94
CA LEU A 231 15.20 6.75 -9.59
C LEU A 231 15.71 5.30 -9.57
N LEU A 232 15.83 4.66 -10.73
CA LEU A 232 16.21 3.25 -10.84
C LEU A 232 17.70 3.12 -11.13
N THR A 233 18.41 2.39 -10.28
CA THR A 233 19.83 2.04 -10.51
C THR A 233 19.97 1.07 -11.68
N ARG A 234 19.01 0.12 -11.80
CA ARG A 234 18.94 -0.84 -12.91
C ARG A 234 17.52 -0.99 -13.40
N PHE A 235 17.35 -1.29 -14.69
CA PHE A 235 16.02 -1.41 -15.28
C PHE A 235 16.01 -2.44 -16.42
N ALA A 236 14.99 -3.29 -16.40
CA ALA A 236 14.74 -4.30 -17.41
C ALA A 236 13.27 -4.27 -17.85
N ASP A 237 13.01 -4.22 -19.15
CA ASP A 237 11.67 -4.13 -19.76
C ASP A 237 11.36 -5.31 -20.68
N ASP A 238 12.33 -6.20 -20.95
CA ASP A 238 12.14 -7.44 -21.70
C ASP A 238 12.45 -8.70 -20.86
N ALA A 239 12.16 -9.88 -21.42
CA ALA A 239 12.31 -11.16 -20.73
C ALA A 239 13.74 -11.48 -20.36
N GLN A 240 14.66 -11.33 -21.29
CA GLN A 240 16.05 -11.74 -21.12
C GLN A 240 16.75 -10.83 -20.11
N ARG A 241 16.59 -9.49 -20.26
CA ARG A 241 17.12 -8.53 -19.29
C ARG A 241 16.51 -8.68 -17.92
N SER A 242 15.21 -8.97 -17.82
CA SER A 242 14.55 -9.19 -16.53
C SER A 242 15.14 -10.39 -15.79
N VAL A 243 15.34 -11.50 -16.48
CA VAL A 243 15.95 -12.69 -15.87
C VAL A 243 17.42 -12.43 -15.52
N ALA A 244 18.19 -11.79 -16.40
CA ALA A 244 19.57 -11.41 -16.13
C ALA A 244 19.71 -10.50 -14.90
N LEU A 245 18.81 -9.52 -14.74
CA LEU A 245 18.76 -8.64 -13.57
C LEU A 245 18.50 -9.44 -12.28
N LEU A 246 17.55 -10.38 -12.29
CA LEU A 246 17.24 -11.23 -11.14
C LEU A 246 18.41 -12.15 -10.77
N GLU A 247 19.05 -12.75 -11.75
CA GLU A 247 20.23 -13.62 -11.53
C GLU A 247 21.42 -12.83 -10.97
N ASP A 248 21.64 -11.62 -11.45
CA ASP A 248 22.68 -10.76 -10.91
C ASP A 248 22.36 -10.30 -9.48
N ALA A 249 21.07 -10.03 -9.17
CA ALA A 249 20.66 -9.77 -7.79
C ALA A 249 20.98 -10.96 -6.87
N VAL A 250 20.72 -12.20 -7.32
CA VAL A 250 21.09 -13.41 -6.59
C VAL A 250 22.61 -13.50 -6.40
N ALA A 251 23.41 -13.27 -7.45
CA ALA A 251 24.86 -13.36 -7.38
C ALA A 251 25.46 -12.32 -6.40
N GLN A 252 24.98 -11.07 -6.45
CA GLN A 252 25.42 -10.02 -5.54
C GLN A 252 24.98 -10.29 -4.10
N MET A 253 23.73 -10.76 -3.91
CA MET A 253 23.21 -11.20 -2.60
C MET A 253 24.09 -12.29 -1.99
N GLN A 254 24.43 -13.33 -2.75
CA GLN A 254 25.27 -14.44 -2.28
C GLN A 254 26.71 -13.98 -1.97
N THR A 255 27.24 -13.06 -2.76
CA THR A 255 28.56 -12.47 -2.51
C THR A 255 28.56 -11.70 -1.19
N ARG A 256 27.54 -10.87 -0.95
CA ARG A 256 27.36 -10.13 0.29
C ARG A 256 27.17 -11.08 1.47
N ALA A 257 26.39 -12.15 1.31
CA ALA A 257 26.19 -13.15 2.35
C ALA A 257 27.51 -13.79 2.79
N ARG A 258 28.42 -14.09 1.84
CA ARG A 258 29.76 -14.58 2.16
C ARG A 258 30.62 -13.56 2.90
N GLN A 259 30.51 -12.28 2.55
CA GLN A 259 31.24 -11.21 3.24
C GLN A 259 30.76 -10.96 4.67
N LEU A 260 29.47 -11.13 4.92
CA LEU A 260 28.87 -10.96 6.24
C LEU A 260 29.01 -12.21 7.13
N ALA A 261 29.28 -13.38 6.56
CA ALA A 261 29.40 -14.64 7.30
C ALA A 261 30.52 -14.56 8.34
N GLY A 262 30.16 -14.82 9.60
CA GLY A 262 31.10 -14.71 10.74
C GLY A 262 31.35 -13.28 11.24
N VAL A 263 30.84 -12.25 10.57
CA VAL A 263 31.01 -10.82 10.92
C VAL A 263 29.73 -10.26 11.55
N THR A 264 28.59 -10.39 10.87
CA THR A 264 27.30 -9.89 11.36
C THR A 264 26.15 -10.75 10.84
N ARG A 265 25.02 -10.75 11.56
CA ARG A 265 23.81 -11.48 11.16
C ARG A 265 22.87 -10.63 10.31
N GLN A 266 23.10 -9.34 10.22
CA GLN A 266 22.20 -8.40 9.55
C GLN A 266 22.99 -7.34 8.78
N HIS A 267 22.63 -7.13 7.53
CA HIS A 267 23.17 -6.06 6.71
C HIS A 267 22.69 -4.69 7.22
N VAL A 268 23.61 -3.72 7.26
CA VAL A 268 23.30 -2.32 7.49
C VAL A 268 23.66 -1.56 6.22
N ALA A 269 22.69 -0.85 5.66
CA ALA A 269 22.87 -0.11 4.41
C ALA A 269 23.87 1.03 4.57
N SER A 270 24.78 1.14 3.59
CA SER A 270 25.73 2.26 3.45
C SER A 270 25.91 2.59 1.97
N ALA A 271 26.55 3.71 1.65
CA ALA A 271 26.81 4.07 0.25
C ALA A 271 27.71 3.05 -0.48
N ASP A 272 28.63 2.39 0.25
CA ASP A 272 29.48 1.33 -0.31
C ASP A 272 28.79 -0.04 -0.35
N SER A 273 27.72 -0.22 0.42
CA SER A 273 26.93 -1.45 0.48
C SER A 273 25.44 -1.09 0.62
N PRO A 274 24.79 -0.63 -0.44
CA PRO A 274 23.39 -0.19 -0.39
C PRO A 274 22.42 -1.35 -0.13
N ALA A 275 21.28 -1.05 0.48
CA ALA A 275 20.14 -1.98 0.42
C ALA A 275 19.61 -2.02 -1.01
N VAL A 276 19.25 -3.20 -1.50
CA VAL A 276 18.73 -3.39 -2.85
C VAL A 276 17.26 -3.78 -2.80
N ILE A 277 16.42 -2.98 -3.46
CA ILE A 277 14.99 -3.28 -3.65
C ILE A 277 14.80 -3.73 -5.09
N VAL A 278 14.43 -4.99 -5.29
CA VAL A 278 14.03 -5.50 -6.60
C VAL A 278 12.53 -5.27 -6.75
N LEU A 279 12.18 -4.29 -7.56
CA LEU A 279 10.81 -3.85 -7.84
C LEU A 279 10.30 -4.52 -9.11
N ILE A 280 9.21 -5.29 -9.00
CA ILE A 280 8.60 -6.03 -10.11
C ILE A 280 7.18 -5.53 -10.30
N ASP A 281 6.88 -4.86 -11.45
CA ASP A 281 5.56 -4.32 -11.74
C ASP A 281 4.49 -5.41 -11.97
N GLU A 282 4.85 -6.51 -12.62
CA GLU A 282 3.93 -7.63 -12.83
C GLU A 282 4.67 -8.97 -12.70
N LEU A 283 4.50 -9.59 -11.54
CA LEU A 283 5.18 -10.84 -11.21
C LEU A 283 4.76 -12.00 -12.12
N ALA A 284 3.48 -12.07 -12.51
CA ALA A 284 2.95 -13.12 -13.38
C ALA A 284 3.64 -13.13 -14.77
N ALA A 285 4.11 -11.97 -15.23
CA ALA A 285 4.86 -11.89 -16.50
C ALA A 285 6.20 -12.63 -16.47
N LEU A 286 6.74 -12.90 -15.29
CA LEU A 286 7.99 -13.65 -15.09
C LEU A 286 7.73 -15.10 -14.65
N THR A 287 6.64 -15.36 -13.95
CA THR A 287 6.39 -16.64 -13.26
C THR A 287 5.37 -17.53 -13.95
N SER A 288 4.56 -16.99 -14.88
CA SER A 288 3.46 -17.73 -15.53
C SER A 288 3.22 -17.40 -17.00
N TYR A 289 3.37 -16.13 -17.40
CA TYR A 289 3.03 -15.70 -18.76
C TYR A 289 4.23 -15.76 -19.72
N GLU A 290 5.43 -16.04 -19.21
CA GLU A 290 6.60 -16.24 -20.06
C GLU A 290 6.49 -17.56 -20.81
N THR A 291 6.68 -17.52 -22.13
CA THR A 291 6.56 -18.68 -23.02
C THR A 291 7.87 -19.46 -23.17
N ASP A 292 9.01 -18.79 -22.97
CA ASP A 292 10.30 -19.45 -22.92
C ASP A 292 10.47 -20.18 -21.58
N ARG A 293 10.45 -21.49 -21.63
CA ARG A 293 10.54 -22.36 -20.45
C ARG A 293 11.86 -22.22 -19.68
N ASP A 294 12.96 -21.89 -20.36
CA ASP A 294 14.25 -21.67 -19.69
C ASP A 294 14.22 -20.37 -18.90
N LEU A 295 13.74 -19.28 -19.51
CA LEU A 295 13.57 -17.99 -18.84
C LEU A 295 12.59 -18.10 -17.65
N LEU A 296 11.45 -18.77 -17.86
CA LEU A 296 10.46 -19.02 -16.79
C LEU A 296 11.09 -19.76 -15.60
N ARG A 297 11.83 -20.85 -15.85
CA ARG A 297 12.48 -21.63 -14.79
C ARG A 297 13.53 -20.81 -14.06
N ARG A 298 14.35 -20.05 -14.76
CA ARG A 298 15.42 -19.21 -14.20
C ARG A 298 14.83 -18.06 -13.36
N ALA A 299 13.80 -17.38 -13.86
CA ALA A 299 13.09 -16.33 -13.11
C ALA A 299 12.52 -16.87 -11.80
N ASN A 300 11.79 -17.99 -11.85
CA ASN A 300 11.22 -18.61 -10.65
C ASN A 300 12.30 -19.02 -9.64
N ALA A 301 13.42 -19.59 -10.09
CA ALA A 301 14.53 -19.96 -9.22
C ALA A 301 15.19 -18.73 -8.56
N ALA A 302 15.40 -17.67 -9.32
CA ALA A 302 15.99 -16.43 -8.81
C ALA A 302 15.07 -15.74 -7.79
N ILE A 303 13.78 -15.62 -8.10
CA ILE A 303 12.78 -15.04 -7.19
C ILE A 303 12.70 -15.85 -5.88
N ALA A 304 12.63 -17.18 -5.96
CA ALA A 304 12.59 -18.04 -4.77
C ALA A 304 13.86 -17.90 -3.93
N THR A 305 15.02 -17.81 -4.55
CA THR A 305 16.32 -17.63 -3.87
C THR A 305 16.39 -16.26 -3.18
N LEU A 306 16.03 -15.18 -3.87
CA LEU A 306 15.97 -13.84 -3.28
C LEU A 306 14.97 -13.77 -2.11
N ALA A 307 13.78 -14.34 -2.29
CA ALA A 307 12.74 -14.33 -1.25
C ALA A 307 13.10 -15.15 -0.01
N SER A 308 13.90 -16.21 -0.17
CA SER A 308 14.32 -17.06 0.97
C SER A 308 15.56 -16.56 1.71
N GLN A 309 16.47 -15.83 1.03
CA GLN A 309 17.79 -15.51 1.58
C GLN A 309 18.09 -13.99 1.61
N GLY A 310 17.34 -13.18 0.87
CA GLY A 310 17.68 -11.77 0.62
C GLY A 310 17.60 -10.86 1.84
N ARG A 311 16.59 -11.06 2.70
CA ARG A 311 16.25 -10.15 3.79
C ARG A 311 17.43 -9.82 4.71
N ALA A 312 18.12 -10.85 5.21
CA ALA A 312 19.23 -10.68 6.15
C ALA A 312 20.42 -9.93 5.55
N VAL A 313 20.59 -10.00 4.23
CA VAL A 313 21.70 -9.39 3.49
C VAL A 313 21.30 -8.15 2.70
N GLY A 314 20.13 -7.58 3.00
CA GLY A 314 19.70 -6.29 2.44
C GLY A 314 19.22 -6.34 0.99
N PHE A 315 18.70 -7.50 0.53
CA PHE A 315 18.01 -7.65 -0.75
C PHE A 315 16.52 -7.92 -0.51
N VAL A 316 15.65 -7.02 -0.96
CA VAL A 316 14.22 -7.06 -0.71
C VAL A 316 13.46 -7.10 -2.02
N LEU A 317 12.45 -7.97 -2.10
CA LEU A 317 11.49 -8.00 -3.21
C LEU A 317 10.29 -7.12 -2.88
N PHE A 318 9.92 -6.24 -3.82
CA PHE A 318 8.63 -5.58 -3.85
C PHE A 318 7.97 -5.95 -5.19
N ALA A 319 6.99 -6.82 -5.15
CA ALA A 319 6.39 -7.38 -6.34
C ALA A 319 4.90 -7.10 -6.42
N CYS A 320 4.44 -6.65 -7.59
CA CYS A 320 3.03 -6.47 -7.89
C CYS A 320 2.46 -7.64 -8.68
N LEU A 321 1.16 -7.90 -8.49
CA LEU A 321 0.45 -9.02 -9.10
C LEU A 321 -0.99 -8.61 -9.40
N GLN A 322 -1.49 -8.89 -10.61
CA GLN A 322 -2.88 -8.66 -10.98
C GLN A 322 -3.77 -9.88 -10.76
N ASP A 323 -3.24 -11.06 -10.98
CA ASP A 323 -3.94 -12.34 -10.86
C ASP A 323 -3.33 -13.18 -9.72
N PRO A 324 -4.04 -13.35 -8.59
CA PRO A 324 -3.50 -14.03 -7.42
C PRO A 324 -3.62 -15.56 -7.45
N ARG A 325 -3.95 -16.19 -8.57
CA ARG A 325 -4.11 -17.64 -8.67
C ARG A 325 -2.80 -18.37 -8.35
N LYS A 326 -2.90 -19.61 -7.89
CA LYS A 326 -1.77 -20.40 -7.41
C LYS A 326 -0.66 -20.57 -8.45
N GLU A 327 -1.04 -20.71 -9.72
CA GLU A 327 -0.11 -20.91 -10.82
C GLU A 327 0.79 -19.70 -11.06
N THR A 328 0.35 -18.52 -10.61
CA THR A 328 1.09 -17.26 -10.83
C THR A 328 2.13 -16.97 -9.76
N LEU A 329 2.11 -17.67 -8.61
CA LEU A 329 2.99 -17.33 -7.48
C LEU A 329 3.44 -18.56 -6.68
N PRO A 330 4.40 -19.36 -7.18
CA PRO A 330 4.93 -20.51 -6.44
C PRO A 330 5.59 -20.14 -5.10
N ALA A 331 6.26 -18.99 -5.02
CA ALA A 331 7.02 -18.52 -3.86
C ALA A 331 6.21 -17.66 -2.87
N ARG A 332 4.86 -17.64 -2.95
CA ARG A 332 3.99 -16.74 -2.18
C ARG A 332 4.25 -16.77 -0.67
N GLY A 333 4.46 -17.94 -0.08
CA GLY A 333 4.71 -18.08 1.36
C GLY A 333 5.99 -17.40 1.85
N LEU A 334 6.85 -16.93 0.94
CA LEU A 334 8.08 -16.21 1.26
C LEU A 334 7.88 -14.68 1.35
N PHE A 335 6.73 -14.15 0.89
CA PHE A 335 6.37 -12.75 1.08
C PHE A 335 5.67 -12.60 2.42
N THR A 336 6.38 -12.08 3.41
CA THR A 336 5.90 -11.97 4.79
C THR A 336 5.02 -10.75 5.01
N GLN A 337 5.02 -9.81 4.07
CA GLN A 337 4.16 -8.62 4.06
C GLN A 337 3.31 -8.62 2.79
N THR A 338 1.99 -8.53 2.93
CA THR A 338 1.08 -8.54 1.79
C THR A 338 0.13 -7.36 1.80
N VAL A 339 -0.14 -6.80 0.62
CA VAL A 339 -1.08 -5.69 0.40
C VAL A 339 -2.12 -6.14 -0.62
N GLY A 340 -3.36 -6.27 -0.19
CA GLY A 340 -4.50 -6.59 -1.04
C GLY A 340 -5.28 -5.31 -1.38
N LEU A 341 -5.18 -4.85 -2.61
CA LEU A 341 -6.05 -3.82 -3.18
C LEU A 341 -7.41 -4.44 -3.56
N ARG A 342 -8.24 -3.74 -4.34
CA ARG A 342 -9.50 -4.29 -4.83
C ARG A 342 -9.27 -5.58 -5.63
N LEU A 343 -9.93 -6.65 -5.22
CA LEU A 343 -9.94 -7.97 -5.86
C LEU A 343 -11.37 -8.32 -6.31
N ARG A 344 -11.54 -9.41 -7.06
CA ARG A 344 -12.84 -9.78 -7.65
C ARG A 344 -13.79 -10.37 -6.63
N ASP A 345 -13.27 -11.26 -5.78
CA ASP A 345 -14.09 -12.04 -4.86
C ASP A 345 -13.33 -12.37 -3.56
N ARG A 346 -14.06 -13.02 -2.64
CA ARG A 346 -13.54 -13.45 -1.35
C ARG A 346 -12.45 -14.50 -1.47
N LEU A 347 -12.51 -15.35 -2.50
CA LEU A 347 -11.52 -16.41 -2.73
C LEU A 347 -10.17 -15.79 -3.12
N GLU A 348 -10.16 -14.85 -4.05
CA GLU A 348 -8.94 -14.08 -4.38
C GLU A 348 -8.39 -13.34 -3.16
N THR A 349 -9.25 -12.74 -2.32
CA THR A 349 -8.81 -12.11 -1.07
C THR A 349 -8.12 -13.12 -0.14
N ALA A 350 -8.70 -14.31 0.02
CA ALA A 350 -8.10 -15.38 0.82
C ALA A 350 -6.80 -15.92 0.18
N MET A 351 -6.71 -15.94 -1.14
CA MET A 351 -5.47 -16.29 -1.85
C MET A 351 -4.37 -15.27 -1.59
N VAL A 352 -4.65 -13.99 -1.48
CA VAL A 352 -3.65 -12.92 -1.25
C VAL A 352 -3.29 -12.79 0.22
N LEU A 353 -4.25 -12.63 1.09
CA LEU A 353 -4.03 -12.28 2.50
C LEU A 353 -4.12 -13.47 3.46
N GLY A 354 -4.61 -14.63 2.96
CA GLY A 354 -4.89 -15.80 3.80
C GLY A 354 -6.30 -15.79 4.37
N GLY A 355 -6.84 -16.98 4.67
CA GLY A 355 -8.19 -17.15 5.22
C GLY A 355 -8.37 -16.49 6.58
N GLY A 356 -7.33 -16.48 7.42
CA GLY A 356 -7.34 -15.81 8.72
C GLY A 356 -7.52 -14.29 8.61
N ALA A 357 -6.87 -13.64 7.64
CA ALA A 357 -7.05 -12.21 7.41
C ALA A 357 -8.48 -11.88 6.94
N VAL A 358 -9.07 -12.73 6.09
CA VAL A 358 -10.48 -12.57 5.66
C VAL A 358 -11.43 -12.73 6.85
N ALA A 359 -11.19 -13.71 7.72
CA ALA A 359 -11.95 -13.88 8.96
C ALA A 359 -11.79 -12.69 9.90
N ALA A 360 -10.61 -12.04 9.90
CA ALA A 360 -10.34 -10.82 10.65
C ALA A 360 -10.89 -9.54 9.99
N GLY A 361 -11.65 -9.64 8.89
CA GLY A 361 -12.34 -8.52 8.25
C GLY A 361 -11.57 -7.85 7.10
N ALA A 362 -10.57 -8.51 6.52
CA ALA A 362 -9.96 -8.04 5.27
C ALA A 362 -10.86 -8.38 4.08
N LEU A 363 -11.55 -7.38 3.55
CA LEU A 363 -12.58 -7.52 2.52
C LEU A 363 -12.17 -6.79 1.23
N CYS A 364 -11.07 -7.24 0.60
CA CYS A 364 -10.55 -6.62 -0.62
C CYS A 364 -11.57 -6.59 -1.77
N HIS A 365 -12.47 -7.57 -1.82
CA HIS A 365 -13.54 -7.67 -2.82
C HIS A 365 -14.69 -6.68 -2.60
N GLU A 366 -14.77 -6.07 -1.44
CA GLU A 366 -15.75 -5.02 -1.13
C GLU A 366 -15.21 -3.60 -1.33
N ILE A 367 -13.93 -3.44 -1.71
CA ILE A 367 -13.36 -2.13 -1.99
C ILE A 367 -14.01 -1.58 -3.26
N PRO A 368 -14.67 -0.39 -3.21
CA PRO A 368 -15.32 0.20 -4.37
C PRO A 368 -14.32 0.54 -5.49
N ALA A 369 -14.76 0.42 -6.74
CA ALA A 369 -13.95 0.83 -7.88
C ALA A 369 -13.64 2.35 -7.90
N SER A 370 -14.47 3.15 -7.23
CA SER A 370 -14.29 4.60 -7.09
C SER A 370 -13.21 5.01 -6.10
N THR A 371 -12.63 4.07 -5.34
CA THR A 371 -11.60 4.34 -4.34
C THR A 371 -10.29 3.61 -4.65
N PRO A 372 -9.63 3.90 -5.79
CA PRO A 372 -8.32 3.30 -6.09
C PRO A 372 -7.30 3.67 -5.01
N GLY A 373 -6.37 2.77 -4.74
CA GLY A 373 -5.38 2.93 -3.67
C GLY A 373 -5.83 2.49 -2.28
N VAL A 374 -7.14 2.24 -2.06
CA VAL A 374 -7.60 1.58 -0.85
C VAL A 374 -7.19 0.10 -0.87
N ALA A 375 -6.67 -0.37 0.25
CA ALA A 375 -6.12 -1.71 0.41
C ALA A 375 -6.31 -2.25 1.83
N TYR A 376 -6.09 -3.55 1.98
CA TYR A 376 -5.82 -4.18 3.26
C TYR A 376 -4.36 -4.64 3.30
N VAL A 377 -3.64 -4.21 4.31
CA VAL A 377 -2.26 -4.63 4.56
C VAL A 377 -2.28 -5.71 5.62
N LEU A 378 -1.69 -6.85 5.32
CA LEU A 378 -1.34 -7.85 6.32
C LEU A 378 0.15 -7.67 6.64
N PRO A 379 0.48 -7.08 7.79
CA PRO A 379 1.86 -6.95 8.23
C PRO A 379 2.44 -8.32 8.61
N GLU A 380 3.75 -8.39 8.77
CA GLU A 380 4.42 -9.62 9.26
C GLU A 380 3.89 -10.05 10.64
N ILE A 381 3.53 -9.09 11.49
CA ILE A 381 2.97 -9.33 12.82
C ILE A 381 1.77 -8.41 13.02
N GLY A 382 0.63 -8.97 13.37
CA GLY A 382 -0.59 -8.22 13.67
C GLY A 382 -1.76 -8.52 12.73
N PRO A 383 -2.93 -7.93 13.01
CA PRO A 383 -4.13 -8.10 12.20
C PRO A 383 -4.04 -7.30 10.90
N PRO A 384 -4.90 -7.62 9.92
CA PRO A 384 -5.00 -6.83 8.70
C PRO A 384 -5.50 -5.41 9.01
N VAL A 385 -4.87 -4.42 8.38
CA VAL A 385 -5.21 -3.00 8.51
C VAL A 385 -5.74 -2.47 7.18
N ARG A 386 -6.90 -1.80 7.20
CA ARG A 386 -7.41 -1.10 6.02
C ARG A 386 -6.71 0.24 5.87
N VAL A 387 -6.19 0.53 4.70
CA VAL A 387 -5.36 1.70 4.40
C VAL A 387 -5.76 2.32 3.06
N ARG A 388 -5.28 3.53 2.80
CA ARG A 388 -5.25 4.11 1.45
C ARG A 388 -3.86 4.64 1.15
N ALA A 389 -3.32 4.24 -0.01
CA ALA A 389 -2.08 4.80 -0.54
C ALA A 389 -2.29 6.24 -1.02
N ALA A 390 -1.30 7.09 -0.81
CA ALA A 390 -1.24 8.41 -1.39
C ALA A 390 -1.16 8.31 -2.92
N PHE A 391 -1.81 9.25 -3.59
CA PHE A 391 -1.73 9.37 -5.04
C PHE A 391 -0.46 10.18 -5.40
N ALA A 392 0.28 9.67 -6.37
CA ALA A 392 1.42 10.36 -6.96
C ALA A 392 1.02 10.92 -8.32
N GLU A 393 1.21 12.22 -8.53
CA GLU A 393 0.95 12.89 -9.79
C GLU A 393 2.13 12.67 -10.74
N ASP A 394 1.88 12.63 -12.04
CA ASP A 394 2.92 12.40 -13.07
C ASP A 394 4.02 13.45 -13.02
N GLU A 395 3.66 14.70 -12.73
CA GLU A 395 4.60 15.82 -12.55
C GLU A 395 5.53 15.58 -11.35
N GLN A 396 5.00 15.06 -10.24
CA GLN A 396 5.80 14.74 -9.05
C GLN A 396 6.80 13.61 -9.34
N ILE A 397 6.38 12.59 -10.09
CA ILE A 397 7.24 11.47 -10.48
C ILE A 397 8.38 11.95 -11.37
N THR A 398 8.06 12.76 -12.38
CA THR A 398 9.04 13.31 -13.31
C THR A 398 10.04 14.22 -12.61
N GLU A 399 9.56 15.13 -11.75
CA GLU A 399 10.42 16.03 -10.96
C GLU A 399 11.31 15.27 -10.00
N ALA A 400 10.77 14.28 -9.27
CA ALA A 400 11.54 13.43 -8.37
C ALA A 400 12.61 12.64 -9.11
N SER A 401 12.28 12.08 -10.27
CA SER A 401 13.20 11.32 -11.12
C SER A 401 14.38 12.18 -11.61
N ARG A 402 14.15 13.48 -11.84
CA ARG A 402 15.20 14.41 -12.25
C ARG A 402 16.03 14.90 -11.07
N THR A 403 15.38 15.26 -9.97
CA THR A 403 16.01 15.91 -8.81
C THR A 403 16.77 14.92 -7.94
N TYR A 404 16.25 13.71 -7.77
CA TYR A 404 16.80 12.67 -6.89
C TYR A 404 17.31 11.45 -7.67
N ALA A 405 17.87 11.68 -8.85
CA ALA A 405 18.38 10.59 -9.66
C ALA A 405 19.36 9.70 -8.88
N ALA A 406 19.27 8.39 -9.16
CA ALA A 406 20.21 7.41 -8.61
C ALA A 406 21.64 7.74 -9.04
N PRO A 407 22.64 7.70 -8.15
CA PRO A 407 23.98 8.20 -8.43
C PRO A 407 24.74 7.36 -9.46
N ASN A 408 24.48 6.06 -9.56
CA ASN A 408 25.23 5.12 -10.38
C ASN A 408 24.32 4.19 -11.20
N PRO A 409 23.58 4.72 -12.19
CA PRO A 409 22.75 3.86 -13.03
C PRO A 409 23.60 2.90 -13.85
N ARG A 410 23.26 1.61 -13.83
CA ARG A 410 24.00 0.54 -14.52
C ARG A 410 23.10 -0.18 -15.52
N PRO A 411 23.56 -0.46 -16.74
CA PRO A 411 22.82 -1.29 -17.68
C PRO A 411 22.69 -2.73 -17.17
N VAL A 412 21.70 -3.43 -17.65
CA VAL A 412 21.56 -4.88 -17.45
C VAL A 412 22.24 -5.57 -18.62
N GLU A 413 23.31 -6.28 -18.35
CA GLU A 413 24.03 -7.05 -19.34
C GLU A 413 23.39 -8.44 -19.48
N VAL A 414 23.10 -8.83 -20.71
CA VAL A 414 22.65 -10.19 -21.03
C VAL A 414 23.90 -10.96 -21.50
N LEU A 415 24.34 -11.91 -20.70
CA LEU A 415 25.39 -12.83 -21.13
C LEU A 415 24.81 -13.71 -22.23
N GLU A 416 25.20 -13.43 -23.49
CA GLU A 416 24.92 -14.33 -24.59
C GLU A 416 25.57 -15.70 -24.29
N LYS A 417 24.74 -16.75 -24.17
CA LYS A 417 25.27 -18.10 -24.13
C LYS A 417 25.98 -18.32 -25.46
N GLN A 418 27.29 -18.34 -25.42
CA GLN A 418 28.06 -18.85 -26.57
C GLN A 418 27.54 -20.23 -26.90
N ASN A 419 26.89 -20.31 -28.05
CA ASN A 419 26.35 -21.55 -28.60
C ASN A 419 27.51 -22.33 -29.23
N ASP A 420 28.48 -22.73 -28.41
CA ASP A 420 29.54 -23.67 -28.78
C ASP A 420 28.93 -25.09 -28.91
N ARG A 421 28.04 -25.26 -29.87
CA ARG A 421 27.81 -26.57 -30.44
C ARG A 421 28.73 -26.65 -31.69
N PRO A 422 29.78 -27.43 -31.64
CA PRO A 422 30.58 -27.66 -32.84
C PRO A 422 29.66 -28.19 -33.94
N ARG A 423 29.57 -27.44 -35.06
CA ARG A 423 28.84 -27.90 -36.23
C ARG A 423 29.49 -29.23 -36.64
N ARG A 424 28.78 -30.34 -36.45
CA ARG A 424 29.18 -31.63 -37.02
C ARG A 424 29.35 -31.44 -38.54
N PRO A 425 30.51 -31.79 -39.13
CA PRO A 425 30.70 -31.70 -40.57
C PRO A 425 29.67 -32.60 -41.26
N ARG A 426 28.95 -32.03 -42.21
CA ARG A 426 28.08 -32.79 -43.13
C ARG A 426 28.94 -33.81 -43.83
N GLY A 427 28.82 -35.09 -43.48
CA GLY A 427 29.41 -36.18 -44.21
C GLY A 427 28.94 -36.16 -45.66
N SER A 428 29.89 -36.08 -46.59
CA SER A 428 29.66 -36.21 -48.02
C SER A 428 29.12 -37.64 -48.32
N ARG A 429 27.89 -37.71 -48.79
CA ARG A 429 27.34 -38.95 -49.39
C ARG A 429 27.98 -39.12 -50.71
N THR A 430 29.01 -39.97 -50.80
CA THR A 430 29.51 -40.56 -52.07
C THR A 430 28.40 -41.43 -52.62
N LYS A 431 27.91 -41.09 -53.85
CA LYS A 431 27.16 -41.97 -54.72
C LYS A 431 28.11 -43.08 -55.18
N SER A 432 27.77 -44.29 -54.80
CA SER A 432 28.28 -45.46 -55.50
C SER A 432 27.33 -45.77 -56.64
N GLU A 433 27.77 -45.49 -57.87
CA GLU A 433 27.27 -46.12 -59.05
C GLU A 433 27.79 -47.58 -59.03
N GLY A 434 26.92 -48.54 -59.17
CA GLY A 434 27.23 -49.95 -59.31
C GLY A 434 26.54 -50.48 -60.58
N GLU A 435 27.37 -50.87 -61.53
CA GLU A 435 27.01 -51.56 -62.77
C GLU A 435 26.55 -52.98 -62.47
N GLU A 436 25.62 -53.40 -63.30
CA GLU A 436 25.39 -54.67 -64.00
C GLU A 436 25.95 -55.99 -63.46
N SER A 437 25.04 -56.94 -63.23
CA SER A 437 24.87 -58.18 -64.06
C SER A 437 23.69 -59.00 -63.50
#